data_da80b6e5d515da10021907d044f500ce
#
_entry.id   da80b6e5d515da10021907d044f500ce
#
_cell.length_a   1.000
_cell.length_b   1.000
_cell.length_c   1.000
_cell.angle_alpha   90.00
_cell.angle_beta   90.00
_cell.angle_gamma   90.00
#
_symmetry.space_group_name_H-M   'P 1'
#
loop_
_entity.id
_entity.type
_entity.pdbx_description
1 polymer ?
#
loop_
_entity_poly.entity_id
_entity_poly.type
_entity_poly.pdbx_seq_one_letter_code
_entity_poly.pdbx_strand_id
1 'polypeptide(L)'
;MRLLLLGCTGFVGKELVPTLLNENHEIYIVSRKPISKLKLDLDFNKFKFFQIDLSKEKNWNNENLLNILRETDGIINLMGEPIAEKKWTSEQKQEIENSRINTTKFMMKTLKNLKLNPKVIINGSAIGYYGTSLSGEFTENSIGGKDFLANLCKKWEAVAAEKPFFSRLVIFRIGIVLEKDGGALGKMLPIFKVGLGGPIGDGKQWMSWIHRTDLCALIIQALVDKKYSGVFNAVAPNPVLMKEFSQTLGKCLNRPNLLPVPGAVLKILLGDGAKVVLEGQKVISSKIKNYNFKYPLLEKAIYASTKN
;
A
#
# COMPACT_ATOMS: atom_id res chain seq x y z
N MET A 1 2.63 9.38 20.55
CA MET A 1 3.63 9.92 19.60
C MET A 1 2.94 10.97 18.74
N ARG A 2 3.70 11.96 18.27
CA ARG A 2 3.29 12.88 17.19
C ARG A 2 3.68 12.26 15.85
N LEU A 3 2.69 11.99 15.02
CA LEU A 3 2.87 11.26 13.77
C LEU A 3 2.51 12.12 12.56
N LEU A 4 3.42 12.22 11.60
CA LEU A 4 3.15 12.81 10.30
C LEU A 4 2.72 11.72 9.31
N LEU A 5 1.52 11.84 8.78
CA LEU A 5 0.92 10.88 7.87
C LEU A 5 0.87 11.46 6.44
N LEU A 6 1.58 10.82 5.53
CA LEU A 6 1.66 11.16 4.12
C LEU A 6 0.98 10.05 3.29
N GLY A 7 0.02 10.43 2.42
CA GLY A 7 -0.74 9.46 1.62
C GLY A 7 -1.79 8.66 2.39
N CYS A 8 -2.04 8.98 3.65
CA CYS A 8 -3.00 8.27 4.51
C CYS A 8 -4.43 8.79 4.39
N THR A 9 -4.78 9.56 3.36
CA THR A 9 -6.16 9.94 3.02
C THR A 9 -6.83 8.97 2.05
N GLY A 10 -6.13 7.91 1.67
CA GLY A 10 -6.56 6.88 0.73
C GLY A 10 -7.11 5.61 1.41
N PHE A 11 -7.10 4.53 0.65
CA PHE A 11 -7.68 3.24 1.00
C PHE A 11 -7.17 2.63 2.31
N VAL A 12 -5.86 2.63 2.54
CA VAL A 12 -5.27 2.13 3.80
C VAL A 12 -5.54 3.10 4.95
N GLY A 13 -5.47 4.40 4.69
CA GLY A 13 -5.65 5.44 5.70
C GLY A 13 -7.04 5.49 6.33
N LYS A 14 -8.08 5.02 5.63
CA LYS A 14 -9.44 4.93 6.17
C LYS A 14 -9.53 4.11 7.46
N GLU A 15 -8.65 3.13 7.65
CA GLU A 15 -8.58 2.32 8.86
C GLU A 15 -7.39 2.70 9.74
N LEU A 16 -6.25 3.01 9.12
CA LEU A 16 -5.03 3.35 9.85
C LEU A 16 -5.19 4.62 10.70
N VAL A 17 -5.81 5.68 10.15
CA VAL A 17 -5.95 6.97 10.86
C VAL A 17 -6.82 6.84 12.09
N PRO A 18 -8.08 6.30 12.02
CA PRO A 18 -8.90 6.13 13.22
C PRO A 18 -8.26 5.21 14.26
N THR A 19 -7.54 4.16 13.83
CA THR A 19 -6.87 3.27 14.77
C THR A 19 -5.76 3.99 15.54
N LEU A 20 -4.93 4.78 14.85
CA LEU A 20 -3.88 5.59 15.48
C LEU A 20 -4.45 6.63 16.46
N LEU A 21 -5.59 7.26 16.12
CA LEU A 21 -6.28 8.20 17.00
C LEU A 21 -6.79 7.50 18.26
N ASN A 22 -7.35 6.29 18.14
CA ASN A 22 -7.82 5.50 19.27
C ASN A 22 -6.69 5.04 20.21
N GLU A 23 -5.46 4.94 19.69
CA GLU A 23 -4.26 4.67 20.49
C GLU A 23 -3.62 5.96 21.07
N ASN A 24 -4.33 7.07 21.05
CA ASN A 24 -3.92 8.37 21.62
C ASN A 24 -2.65 8.95 20.96
N HIS A 25 -2.46 8.73 19.66
CA HIS A 25 -1.43 9.44 18.91
C HIS A 25 -1.92 10.82 18.47
N GLU A 26 -1.04 11.81 18.52
CA GLU A 26 -1.29 13.12 17.90
C GLU A 26 -0.97 13.02 16.40
N ILE A 27 -1.94 13.33 15.56
CA ILE A 27 -1.87 13.05 14.12
C ILE A 27 -1.83 14.35 13.31
N TYR A 28 -0.84 14.46 12.43
CA TYR A 28 -0.73 15.45 11.38
C TYR A 28 -0.94 14.79 10.02
N ILE A 29 -1.95 15.21 9.28
CA ILE A 29 -2.23 14.70 7.92
C ILE A 29 -1.91 15.77 6.91
N VAL A 30 -1.09 15.42 5.93
CA VAL A 30 -0.80 16.30 4.78
C VAL A 30 -1.36 15.66 3.51
N SER A 31 -2.14 16.42 2.76
CA SER A 31 -2.76 15.98 1.51
C SER A 31 -2.85 17.12 0.49
N ARG A 32 -2.77 16.78 -0.79
CA ARG A 32 -3.03 17.74 -1.89
C ARG A 32 -4.52 18.08 -2.05
N LYS A 33 -5.40 17.18 -1.61
CA LYS A 33 -6.86 17.36 -1.69
C LYS A 33 -7.34 18.15 -0.48
N PRO A 34 -8.34 19.04 -0.64
CA PRO A 34 -8.95 19.71 0.50
C PRO A 34 -9.68 18.73 1.41
N ILE A 35 -9.79 19.09 2.67
CA ILE A 35 -10.40 18.25 3.73
C ILE A 35 -11.82 17.81 3.36
N SER A 36 -12.62 18.70 2.73
CA SER A 36 -13.99 18.43 2.28
C SER A 36 -14.10 17.29 1.24
N LYS A 37 -12.99 16.94 0.56
CA LYS A 37 -12.93 15.85 -0.42
C LYS A 37 -12.35 14.56 0.16
N LEU A 38 -12.01 14.54 1.44
CA LEU A 38 -11.52 13.33 2.10
C LEU A 38 -12.71 12.45 2.45
N LYS A 39 -12.62 11.19 2.05
CA LYS A 39 -13.61 10.15 2.40
C LYS A 39 -13.21 9.47 3.71
N LEU A 40 -12.83 10.26 4.71
CA LEU A 40 -12.52 9.80 6.06
C LEU A 40 -13.73 10.14 6.93
N ASP A 41 -14.32 9.11 7.52
CA ASP A 41 -15.37 9.27 8.52
C ASP A 41 -14.70 9.49 9.89
N LEU A 42 -14.27 10.72 10.13
CA LEU A 42 -13.49 11.11 11.30
C LEU A 42 -13.96 12.44 11.86
N ASP A 43 -13.86 12.57 13.17
CA ASP A 43 -13.96 13.86 13.84
C ASP A 43 -12.69 14.68 13.52
N PHE A 44 -12.87 15.73 12.72
CA PHE A 44 -11.79 16.60 12.28
C PHE A 44 -11.12 17.40 13.43
N ASN A 45 -11.71 17.42 14.63
CA ASN A 45 -11.09 18.03 15.81
C ASN A 45 -9.98 17.13 16.42
N LYS A 46 -9.93 15.85 16.05
CA LYS A 46 -8.98 14.88 16.62
C LYS A 46 -7.63 14.83 15.94
N PHE A 47 -7.45 15.55 14.82
CA PHE A 47 -6.17 15.60 14.10
C PHE A 47 -5.96 16.96 13.44
N LYS A 48 -4.73 17.30 13.15
CA LYS A 48 -4.38 18.51 12.40
C LYS A 48 -4.23 18.18 10.91
N PHE A 49 -4.90 18.94 10.05
CA PHE A 49 -4.89 18.73 8.61
C PHE A 49 -4.25 19.93 7.89
N PHE A 50 -3.39 19.63 6.90
CA PHE A 50 -2.72 20.63 6.10
C PHE A 50 -2.86 20.29 4.61
N GLN A 51 -3.43 21.22 3.86
CA GLN A 51 -3.54 21.06 2.41
C GLN A 51 -2.26 21.54 1.73
N ILE A 52 -1.35 20.60 1.45
CA ILE A 52 -0.07 20.87 0.80
C ILE A 52 0.17 19.81 -0.28
N ASP A 53 0.53 20.24 -1.48
CA ASP A 53 0.92 19.34 -2.58
C ASP A 53 2.42 19.01 -2.48
N LEU A 54 2.74 17.89 -1.85
CA LEU A 54 4.11 17.44 -1.61
C LEU A 54 4.82 16.86 -2.86
N SER A 55 4.13 16.77 -4.01
CA SER A 55 4.76 16.42 -5.28
C SER A 55 5.70 17.52 -5.80
N LYS A 56 5.54 18.73 -5.29
CA LYS A 56 6.31 19.91 -5.69
C LYS A 56 7.39 20.24 -4.67
N GLU A 57 8.65 20.23 -5.09
CA GLU A 57 9.80 20.45 -4.21
C GLU A 57 9.68 21.78 -3.40
N LYS A 58 9.24 22.88 -4.04
CA LYS A 58 9.06 24.17 -3.38
C LYS A 58 8.15 24.13 -2.16
N ASN A 59 7.16 23.23 -2.14
CA ASN A 59 6.20 23.13 -1.05
C ASN A 59 6.79 22.48 0.21
N TRP A 60 7.96 21.88 0.12
CA TRP A 60 8.69 21.36 1.27
C TRP A 60 9.35 22.47 2.11
N ASN A 61 9.35 23.70 1.60
CA ASN A 61 9.76 24.91 2.35
C ASN A 61 8.56 25.63 3.00
N ASN A 62 7.36 25.04 2.99
CA ASN A 62 6.19 25.60 3.64
C ASN A 62 6.39 25.62 5.18
N GLU A 63 6.24 26.78 5.83
CA GLU A 63 6.51 26.95 7.26
C GLU A 63 5.67 26.03 8.15
N ASN A 64 4.39 25.83 7.83
CA ASN A 64 3.54 24.91 8.58
C ASN A 64 4.09 23.48 8.53
N LEU A 65 4.52 23.03 7.33
CA LEU A 65 5.14 21.72 7.18
C LEU A 65 6.46 21.62 7.96
N LEU A 66 7.31 22.64 7.91
CA LEU A 66 8.59 22.66 8.62
C LEU A 66 8.37 22.62 10.15
N ASN A 67 7.35 23.32 10.65
CA ASN A 67 7.01 23.28 12.08
C ASN A 67 6.52 21.89 12.49
N ILE A 68 5.64 21.25 11.70
CA ILE A 68 5.21 19.87 11.95
C ILE A 68 6.40 18.92 11.98
N LEU A 69 7.30 19.01 10.99
CA LEU A 69 8.47 18.14 10.92
C LEU A 69 9.37 18.24 12.17
N ARG A 70 9.52 19.44 12.75
CA ARG A 70 10.29 19.65 13.97
C ARG A 70 9.69 18.95 15.20
N GLU A 71 8.38 18.81 15.21
CA GLU A 71 7.64 18.21 16.33
C GLU A 71 7.38 16.70 16.15
N THR A 72 7.65 16.16 14.95
CA THR A 72 7.27 14.79 14.57
C THR A 72 8.18 13.74 15.21
N ASP A 73 7.59 12.79 15.93
CA ASP A 73 8.28 11.60 16.47
C ASP A 73 8.43 10.51 15.42
N GLY A 74 7.44 10.34 14.54
CA GLY A 74 7.40 9.28 13.52
C GLY A 74 6.68 9.71 12.25
N ILE A 75 7.13 9.18 11.11
CA ILE A 75 6.56 9.47 9.79
C ILE A 75 6.05 8.18 9.18
N ILE A 76 4.81 8.21 8.66
CA ILE A 76 4.24 7.13 7.83
C ILE A 76 4.03 7.69 6.44
N ASN A 77 4.80 7.18 5.47
CA ASN A 77 4.73 7.56 4.06
C ASN A 77 4.13 6.44 3.21
N LEU A 78 2.85 6.58 2.88
CA LEU A 78 2.11 5.71 1.95
C LEU A 78 1.72 6.46 0.66
N MET A 79 2.45 7.51 0.31
CA MET A 79 2.17 8.29 -0.90
C MET A 79 2.41 7.49 -2.17
N GLY A 80 1.49 7.61 -3.11
CA GLY A 80 1.62 7.00 -4.43
C GLY A 80 0.36 7.15 -5.26
N GLU A 81 0.52 7.48 -6.54
CA GLU A 81 -0.58 7.45 -7.51
C GLU A 81 -1.04 6.00 -7.71
N PRO A 82 -2.37 5.71 -7.78
CA PRO A 82 -2.89 4.38 -8.03
C PRO A 82 -2.38 3.77 -9.33
N ILE A 83 -1.93 2.50 -9.29
CA ILE A 83 -1.30 1.84 -10.45
C ILE A 83 -2.29 1.11 -11.36
N ALA A 84 -3.51 0.82 -10.89
CA ALA A 84 -4.50 -0.01 -11.60
C ALA A 84 -5.81 0.75 -11.89
N GLU A 85 -5.79 2.09 -11.94
CA GLU A 85 -6.98 2.91 -12.19
C GLU A 85 -7.00 3.55 -13.58
N LYS A 86 -5.82 3.81 -14.16
CA LYS A 86 -5.68 4.46 -15.45
C LYS A 86 -4.79 3.63 -16.38
N LYS A 87 -4.99 3.83 -17.69
CA LYS A 87 -4.10 3.26 -18.71
C LYS A 87 -2.68 3.79 -18.53
N TRP A 88 -1.69 2.92 -18.65
CA TRP A 88 -0.28 3.31 -18.54
C TRP A 88 0.23 3.94 -19.84
N THR A 89 0.07 5.25 -19.96
CA THR A 89 0.80 6.08 -20.91
C THR A 89 2.17 6.45 -20.33
N SER A 90 3.03 7.09 -21.11
CA SER A 90 4.31 7.62 -20.64
C SER A 90 4.12 8.61 -19.47
N GLU A 91 3.11 9.49 -19.58
CA GLU A 91 2.78 10.49 -18.57
C GLU A 91 2.27 9.81 -17.27
N GLN A 92 1.42 8.77 -17.40
CA GLN A 92 0.93 8.05 -16.23
C GLN A 92 2.05 7.27 -15.53
N LYS A 93 2.98 6.65 -16.28
CA LYS A 93 4.15 6.00 -15.70
C LYS A 93 5.04 7.00 -14.95
N GLN A 94 5.23 8.20 -15.52
CA GLN A 94 5.98 9.27 -14.87
C GLN A 94 5.29 9.78 -13.60
N GLU A 95 3.96 9.93 -13.60
CA GLU A 95 3.21 10.32 -12.42
C GLU A 95 3.29 9.26 -11.31
N ILE A 96 3.20 7.96 -11.68
CA ILE A 96 3.39 6.85 -10.76
C ILE A 96 4.79 6.88 -10.12
N GLU A 97 5.82 7.16 -10.91
CA GLU A 97 7.21 7.27 -10.46
C GLU A 97 7.42 8.51 -9.58
N ASN A 98 7.01 9.68 -10.04
CA ASN A 98 7.18 10.96 -9.35
C ASN A 98 6.46 10.99 -8.00
N SER A 99 5.22 10.48 -7.94
CA SER A 99 4.43 10.46 -6.71
C SER A 99 5.08 9.65 -5.57
N ARG A 100 6.03 8.78 -5.87
CA ARG A 100 6.75 7.94 -4.92
C ARG A 100 8.18 8.41 -4.69
N ILE A 101 8.96 8.47 -5.76
CA ILE A 101 10.40 8.74 -5.69
C ILE A 101 10.66 10.19 -5.32
N ASN A 102 10.06 11.15 -6.03
CA ASN A 102 10.35 12.58 -5.79
C ASN A 102 9.84 13.02 -4.42
N THR A 103 8.62 12.63 -4.03
CA THR A 103 8.09 12.98 -2.70
C THR A 103 8.93 12.41 -1.57
N THR A 104 9.37 11.15 -1.69
CA THR A 104 10.25 10.53 -0.69
C THR A 104 11.62 11.22 -0.68
N LYS A 105 12.19 11.53 -1.85
CA LYS A 105 13.46 12.27 -1.98
C LYS A 105 13.38 13.64 -1.30
N PHE A 106 12.33 14.41 -1.58
CA PHE A 106 12.16 15.73 -0.98
C PHE A 106 12.00 15.63 0.54
N MET A 107 11.24 14.66 1.04
CA MET A 107 11.12 14.39 2.46
C MET A 107 12.48 14.13 3.10
N MET A 108 13.26 13.18 2.56
CA MET A 108 14.57 12.83 3.11
C MET A 108 15.57 14.02 3.05
N LYS A 109 15.56 14.77 1.95
CA LYS A 109 16.35 15.98 1.77
C LYS A 109 16.00 17.04 2.83
N THR A 110 14.71 17.29 3.05
CA THR A 110 14.24 18.28 4.03
C THR A 110 14.62 17.88 5.46
N LEU A 111 14.41 16.63 5.84
CA LEU A 111 14.81 16.10 7.15
C LEU A 111 16.31 16.27 7.39
N LYS A 112 17.15 15.94 6.41
CA LYS A 112 18.61 16.11 6.51
C LYS A 112 19.02 17.57 6.62
N ASN A 113 18.47 18.45 5.78
CA ASN A 113 18.79 19.89 5.77
C ASN A 113 18.45 20.55 7.12
N LEU A 114 17.35 20.13 7.73
CA LEU A 114 16.91 20.62 9.04
C LEU A 114 17.56 19.87 10.22
N LYS A 115 18.41 18.87 9.94
CA LYS A 115 19.05 18.01 10.96
C LYS A 115 18.03 17.31 11.86
N LEU A 116 16.84 16.98 11.31
CA LEU A 116 15.77 16.30 12.05
C LEU A 116 15.94 14.78 11.96
N ASN A 117 15.69 14.11 13.08
CA ASN A 117 15.82 12.67 13.21
C ASN A 117 14.53 12.09 13.85
N PRO A 118 13.43 11.95 13.11
CA PRO A 118 12.25 11.24 13.61
C PRO A 118 12.68 9.85 14.10
N LYS A 119 12.13 9.39 15.22
CA LYS A 119 12.48 8.08 15.84
C LYS A 119 12.29 6.91 14.86
N VAL A 120 11.26 7.02 14.02
CA VAL A 120 10.91 6.01 13.04
C VAL A 120 10.33 6.63 11.76
N ILE A 121 10.73 6.08 10.63
CA ILE A 121 10.15 6.37 9.31
C ILE A 121 9.64 5.05 8.76
N ILE A 122 8.32 4.96 8.53
CA ILE A 122 7.67 3.82 7.85
C ILE A 122 7.40 4.25 6.42
N ASN A 123 8.01 3.57 5.46
CA ASN A 123 7.85 3.86 4.04
C ASN A 123 7.17 2.69 3.33
N GLY A 124 6.14 2.99 2.55
CA GLY A 124 5.54 2.00 1.67
C GLY A 124 6.50 1.60 0.56
N SER A 125 6.38 0.37 0.13
CA SER A 125 6.89 -0.22 -1.10
C SER A 125 5.84 -1.23 -1.57
N ALA A 126 6.15 -2.08 -2.53
CA ALA A 126 5.21 -3.09 -3.01
C ALA A 126 5.92 -4.40 -3.36
N ILE A 127 5.19 -5.51 -3.30
CA ILE A 127 5.67 -6.81 -3.77
C ILE A 127 6.05 -6.81 -5.26
N GLY A 128 5.60 -5.82 -6.02
CA GLY A 128 6.08 -5.56 -7.39
C GLY A 128 7.60 -5.42 -7.50
N TYR A 129 8.31 -5.20 -6.39
CA TYR A 129 9.78 -5.25 -6.31
C TYR A 129 10.37 -6.53 -6.94
N TYR A 130 9.68 -7.66 -6.81
CA TYR A 130 10.18 -8.97 -7.27
C TYR A 130 9.96 -9.23 -8.77
N GLY A 131 9.13 -8.39 -9.44
CA GLY A 131 8.61 -8.71 -10.77
C GLY A 131 7.55 -9.80 -10.72
N THR A 132 7.32 -10.50 -11.83
CA THR A 132 6.29 -11.53 -11.96
C THR A 132 6.88 -12.92 -12.19
N SER A 133 6.26 -13.97 -11.63
CA SER A 133 6.67 -15.37 -11.79
C SER A 133 5.52 -16.32 -11.48
N LEU A 134 5.36 -17.34 -12.29
CA LEU A 134 4.37 -18.41 -12.04
C LEU A 134 4.90 -19.48 -11.08
N SER A 135 6.22 -19.69 -11.01
CA SER A 135 6.85 -20.80 -10.25
C SER A 135 7.76 -20.34 -9.11
N GLY A 136 8.25 -19.10 -9.16
CA GLY A 136 9.17 -18.58 -8.13
C GLY A 136 8.45 -18.21 -6.83
N GLU A 137 9.09 -18.50 -5.69
CA GLU A 137 8.68 -17.99 -4.37
C GLU A 137 9.69 -16.94 -3.91
N PHE A 138 9.20 -15.80 -3.44
CA PHE A 138 10.03 -14.66 -3.08
C PHE A 138 9.90 -14.31 -1.60
N THR A 139 11.04 -14.03 -0.99
CA THR A 139 11.18 -13.52 0.38
C THR A 139 11.88 -12.16 0.35
N GLU A 140 12.06 -11.54 1.53
CA GLU A 140 12.78 -10.26 1.64
C GLU A 140 14.21 -10.30 1.10
N ASN A 141 14.84 -11.50 1.08
CA ASN A 141 16.21 -11.70 0.60
C ASN A 141 16.29 -11.97 -0.91
N SER A 142 15.15 -12.16 -1.58
CA SER A 142 15.12 -12.44 -3.01
C SER A 142 15.53 -11.21 -3.84
N ILE A 143 16.21 -11.49 -4.96
CA ILE A 143 16.63 -10.45 -5.91
C ILE A 143 15.39 -9.83 -6.57
N GLY A 144 15.38 -8.51 -6.69
CA GLY A 144 14.30 -7.78 -7.35
C GLY A 144 14.28 -8.00 -8.87
N GLY A 145 13.07 -8.02 -9.44
CA GLY A 145 12.81 -8.16 -10.87
C GLY A 145 13.39 -7.04 -11.73
N LYS A 146 13.08 -7.08 -13.04
CA LYS A 146 13.63 -6.14 -14.03
C LYS A 146 12.56 -5.29 -14.74
N ASP A 147 11.28 -5.54 -14.47
CA ASP A 147 10.17 -4.79 -15.08
C ASP A 147 10.02 -3.38 -14.51
N PHE A 148 9.05 -2.64 -15.04
CA PHE A 148 8.80 -1.26 -14.62
C PHE A 148 8.51 -1.13 -13.12
N LEU A 149 7.65 -2.00 -12.57
CA LEU A 149 7.29 -1.94 -11.15
C LEU A 149 8.45 -2.33 -10.24
N ALA A 150 9.23 -3.33 -10.64
CA ALA A 150 10.42 -3.74 -9.90
C ALA A 150 11.46 -2.61 -9.85
N ASN A 151 11.71 -1.97 -10.97
CA ASN A 151 12.63 -0.83 -11.03
C ASN A 151 12.12 0.38 -10.24
N LEU A 152 10.81 0.65 -10.31
CA LEU A 152 10.16 1.67 -9.48
C LEU A 152 10.37 1.42 -7.99
N CYS A 153 10.08 0.20 -7.51
CA CYS A 153 10.24 -0.16 -6.10
C CYS A 153 11.71 -0.05 -5.65
N LYS A 154 12.65 -0.53 -6.47
CA LYS A 154 14.10 -0.42 -6.18
C LYS A 154 14.54 1.04 -6.01
N LYS A 155 14.17 1.92 -6.94
CA LYS A 155 14.46 3.35 -6.85
C LYS A 155 13.82 3.98 -5.62
N TRP A 156 12.57 3.63 -5.34
CA TRP A 156 11.83 4.16 -4.20
C TRP A 156 12.45 3.75 -2.87
N GLU A 157 12.79 2.46 -2.70
CA GLU A 157 13.48 1.95 -1.52
C GLU A 157 14.88 2.56 -1.36
N ALA A 158 15.63 2.74 -2.46
CA ALA A 158 16.94 3.38 -2.42
C ALA A 158 16.88 4.82 -1.91
N VAL A 159 15.89 5.61 -2.39
CA VAL A 159 15.68 6.98 -1.90
C VAL A 159 15.23 7.00 -0.43
N ALA A 160 14.38 6.06 -0.01
CA ALA A 160 13.99 5.94 1.39
C ALA A 160 15.18 5.58 2.30
N ALA A 161 16.14 4.81 1.80
CA ALA A 161 17.37 4.45 2.52
C ALA A 161 18.30 5.64 2.78
N GLU A 162 18.12 6.77 2.06
CA GLU A 162 18.82 8.02 2.32
C GLU A 162 18.34 8.75 3.58
N LYS A 163 17.59 8.11 4.45
CA LYS A 163 17.05 8.63 5.71
C LYS A 163 18.11 9.32 6.58
N PRO A 164 17.72 10.23 7.51
CA PRO A 164 18.62 10.74 8.54
C PRO A 164 19.26 9.61 9.36
N PHE A 165 20.50 9.79 9.76
CA PHE A 165 21.33 8.72 10.35
C PHE A 165 20.69 8.02 11.54
N PHE A 166 20.15 8.80 12.50
CA PHE A 166 19.57 8.26 13.73
C PHE A 166 18.13 7.77 13.60
N SER A 167 17.47 7.99 12.46
CA SER A 167 16.13 7.51 12.24
C SER A 167 16.12 6.01 11.92
N ARG A 168 15.22 5.25 12.56
CA ARG A 168 14.93 3.88 12.18
C ARG A 168 14.03 3.86 10.94
N LEU A 169 14.40 3.09 9.93
CA LEU A 169 13.61 2.93 8.71
C LEU A 169 12.96 1.56 8.67
N VAL A 170 11.66 1.55 8.38
CA VAL A 170 10.89 0.34 8.07
C VAL A 170 10.32 0.50 6.67
N ILE A 171 10.57 -0.46 5.80
CA ILE A 171 10.01 -0.51 4.45
C ILE A 171 9.08 -1.70 4.36
N PHE A 172 7.80 -1.46 4.07
CA PHE A 172 6.85 -2.52 3.80
C PHE A 172 6.65 -2.72 2.31
N ARG A 173 7.08 -3.87 1.77
CA ARG A 173 6.68 -4.35 0.44
C ARG A 173 5.27 -4.91 0.58
N ILE A 174 4.29 -4.07 0.30
CA ILE A 174 2.88 -4.35 0.56
C ILE A 174 2.32 -5.24 -0.56
N GLY A 175 1.62 -6.31 -0.17
CA GLY A 175 0.86 -7.17 -1.06
C GLY A 175 -0.45 -6.53 -1.53
N ILE A 176 -1.30 -7.33 -2.17
CA ILE A 176 -2.63 -6.89 -2.59
C ILE A 176 -3.49 -6.70 -1.36
N VAL A 177 -3.81 -5.45 -1.03
CA VAL A 177 -4.62 -5.13 0.15
C VAL A 177 -6.09 -5.43 -0.13
N LEU A 178 -6.71 -6.23 0.74
CA LEU A 178 -8.10 -6.65 0.62
C LEU A 178 -9.00 -5.88 1.59
N GLU A 179 -10.05 -5.24 1.05
CA GLU A 179 -11.22 -4.69 1.75
C GLU A 179 -12.28 -4.31 0.72
N LYS A 180 -13.57 -4.30 1.12
CA LYS A 180 -14.72 -4.08 0.22
C LYS A 180 -14.77 -2.70 -0.42
N ASP A 181 -14.26 -1.69 0.24
CA ASP A 181 -14.42 -0.28 -0.16
C ASP A 181 -13.28 0.26 -1.04
N GLY A 182 -12.43 -0.66 -1.58
CA GLY A 182 -11.34 -0.27 -2.48
C GLY A 182 -10.44 -1.43 -2.91
N GLY A 183 -9.33 -1.10 -3.57
CA GLY A 183 -8.37 -2.09 -4.05
C GLY A 183 -8.95 -3.09 -5.05
N ALA A 184 -8.33 -4.26 -5.12
CA ALA A 184 -8.75 -5.33 -6.03
C ALA A 184 -10.14 -5.88 -5.66
N LEU A 185 -10.37 -6.16 -4.37
CA LEU A 185 -11.64 -6.73 -3.90
C LEU A 185 -12.82 -5.78 -4.18
N GLY A 186 -12.68 -4.49 -3.89
CA GLY A 186 -13.73 -3.50 -4.14
C GLY A 186 -14.14 -3.39 -5.61
N LYS A 187 -13.19 -3.61 -6.54
CA LYS A 187 -13.48 -3.64 -8.00
C LYS A 187 -14.15 -4.93 -8.44
N MET A 188 -13.86 -6.06 -7.82
CA MET A 188 -14.43 -7.36 -8.17
C MET A 188 -15.84 -7.56 -7.58
N LEU A 189 -16.10 -7.07 -6.38
CA LEU A 189 -17.34 -7.28 -5.65
C LEU A 189 -18.62 -6.96 -6.42
N PRO A 190 -18.76 -5.81 -7.14
CA PRO A 190 -19.99 -5.51 -7.88
C PRO A 190 -20.31 -6.57 -8.94
N ILE A 191 -19.28 -7.05 -9.66
CA ILE A 191 -19.42 -8.04 -10.73
C ILE A 191 -19.82 -9.40 -10.15
N PHE A 192 -19.20 -9.80 -9.04
CA PHE A 192 -19.52 -11.05 -8.35
C PHE A 192 -20.93 -11.04 -7.74
N LYS A 193 -21.36 -9.91 -7.14
CA LYS A 193 -22.70 -9.79 -6.54
C LYS A 193 -23.83 -10.03 -7.53
N VAL A 194 -23.65 -9.66 -8.79
CA VAL A 194 -24.65 -9.91 -9.86
C VAL A 194 -24.46 -11.27 -10.54
N GLY A 195 -23.57 -12.12 -10.04
CA GLY A 195 -23.37 -13.48 -10.57
C GLY A 195 -22.53 -13.58 -11.84
N LEU A 196 -21.91 -12.49 -12.28
CA LEU A 196 -21.07 -12.41 -13.48
C LEU A 196 -19.57 -12.55 -13.16
N GLY A 197 -19.22 -13.00 -11.96
CA GLY A 197 -17.84 -13.13 -11.51
C GLY A 197 -17.11 -14.33 -12.08
N GLY A 198 -15.79 -14.22 -12.13
CA GLY A 198 -14.89 -15.30 -12.55
C GLY A 198 -13.42 -14.91 -12.40
N PRO A 199 -12.50 -15.82 -12.70
CA PRO A 199 -11.08 -15.55 -12.64
C PRO A 199 -10.67 -14.53 -13.71
N ILE A 200 -9.62 -13.77 -13.40
CA ILE A 200 -9.01 -12.83 -14.34
C ILE A 200 -7.99 -13.61 -15.18
N GLY A 201 -8.08 -13.51 -16.51
CA GLY A 201 -7.21 -14.25 -17.42
C GLY A 201 -7.42 -15.77 -17.30
N ASP A 202 -6.32 -16.52 -17.28
CA ASP A 202 -6.34 -17.99 -17.07
C ASP A 202 -6.37 -18.39 -15.58
N GLY A 203 -6.28 -17.40 -14.67
CA GLY A 203 -6.36 -17.61 -13.24
C GLY A 203 -5.12 -18.25 -12.59
N LYS A 204 -4.02 -18.42 -13.33
CA LYS A 204 -2.80 -19.07 -12.83
C LYS A 204 -1.83 -18.12 -12.13
N GLN A 205 -2.05 -16.81 -12.23
CA GLN A 205 -1.21 -15.82 -11.56
C GLN A 205 -1.40 -15.86 -10.04
N TRP A 206 -0.29 -15.67 -9.33
CA TRP A 206 -0.28 -15.62 -7.88
C TRP A 206 -0.87 -14.31 -7.33
N MET A 207 -1.66 -14.44 -6.28
CA MET A 207 -2.22 -13.36 -5.48
C MET A 207 -1.58 -13.41 -4.09
N SER A 208 -0.53 -12.62 -3.87
CA SER A 208 0.04 -12.40 -2.53
C SER A 208 -0.66 -11.20 -1.91
N TRP A 209 -1.50 -11.45 -0.94
CA TRP A 209 -2.48 -10.53 -0.39
C TRP A 209 -2.25 -10.26 1.10
N ILE A 210 -2.90 -9.22 1.62
CA ILE A 210 -3.02 -8.94 3.04
C ILE A 210 -4.37 -8.26 3.31
N HIS A 211 -5.03 -8.58 4.42
CA HIS A 211 -6.21 -7.82 4.84
C HIS A 211 -5.80 -6.42 5.33
N ARG A 212 -6.61 -5.39 5.05
CA ARG A 212 -6.29 -4.00 5.43
C ARG A 212 -6.05 -3.86 6.94
N THR A 213 -6.86 -4.53 7.77
CA THR A 213 -6.69 -4.53 9.22
C THR A 213 -5.31 -5.06 9.64
N ASP A 214 -4.86 -6.16 9.05
CA ASP A 214 -3.55 -6.74 9.37
C ASP A 214 -2.40 -5.83 8.91
N LEU A 215 -2.54 -5.18 7.75
CA LEU A 215 -1.57 -4.19 7.30
C LEU A 215 -1.49 -3.00 8.26
N CYS A 216 -2.63 -2.46 8.69
CA CYS A 216 -2.68 -1.35 9.66
C CYS A 216 -2.02 -1.77 10.98
N ALA A 217 -2.33 -2.97 11.49
CA ALA A 217 -1.74 -3.48 12.72
C ALA A 217 -0.22 -3.67 12.61
N LEU A 218 0.30 -4.17 11.47
CA LEU A 218 1.74 -4.25 11.21
C LEU A 218 2.41 -2.87 11.20
N ILE A 219 1.78 -1.88 10.56
CA ILE A 219 2.30 -0.49 10.53
C ILE A 219 2.36 0.07 11.95
N ILE A 220 1.31 -0.10 12.73
CA ILE A 220 1.22 0.39 14.11
C ILE A 220 2.26 -0.31 15.00
N GLN A 221 2.37 -1.63 14.91
CA GLN A 221 3.39 -2.35 15.66
C GLN A 221 4.80 -1.87 15.30
N ALA A 222 5.06 -1.63 14.02
CA ALA A 222 6.36 -1.13 13.56
C ALA A 222 6.69 0.28 14.07
N LEU A 223 5.73 1.10 14.49
CA LEU A 223 6.01 2.40 15.11
C LEU A 223 6.74 2.23 16.44
N VAL A 224 6.35 1.26 17.24
CA VAL A 224 6.81 1.11 18.64
C VAL A 224 7.86 0.00 18.80
N ASP A 225 7.74 -1.11 18.09
CA ASP A 225 8.65 -2.24 18.21
C ASP A 225 9.94 -2.03 17.40
N LYS A 226 11.05 -1.86 18.11
CA LYS A 226 12.38 -1.63 17.52
C LYS A 226 12.90 -2.82 16.69
N LYS A 227 12.33 -4.01 16.81
CA LYS A 227 12.67 -5.17 15.96
C LYS A 227 12.31 -4.96 14.50
N TYR A 228 11.31 -4.11 14.24
CA TYR A 228 10.99 -3.70 12.87
C TYR A 228 12.02 -2.67 12.40
N SER A 229 13.03 -3.14 11.69
CA SER A 229 14.05 -2.32 11.04
C SER A 229 14.45 -2.94 9.69
N GLY A 230 14.50 -2.14 8.63
CA GLY A 230 14.78 -2.57 7.27
C GLY A 230 13.52 -2.98 6.51
N VAL A 231 13.64 -3.96 5.60
CA VAL A 231 12.58 -4.36 4.65
C VAL A 231 11.80 -5.55 5.17
N PHE A 232 10.47 -5.50 5.00
CA PHE A 232 9.52 -6.57 5.34
C PHE A 232 8.49 -6.76 4.22
N ASN A 233 8.15 -8.01 3.90
CA ASN A 233 7.02 -8.32 3.05
C ASN A 233 5.72 -8.26 3.87
N ALA A 234 4.89 -7.26 3.64
CA ALA A 234 3.58 -7.14 4.29
C ALA A 234 2.55 -7.94 3.48
N VAL A 235 2.54 -9.24 3.68
CA VAL A 235 1.66 -10.22 3.04
C VAL A 235 1.12 -11.21 4.08
N ALA A 236 -0.10 -11.69 3.88
CA ALA A 236 -0.64 -12.80 4.63
C ALA A 236 0.16 -14.09 4.35
N PRO A 237 0.19 -15.06 5.28
CA PRO A 237 1.08 -16.23 5.17
C PRO A 237 0.75 -17.18 4.03
N ASN A 238 -0.47 -17.11 3.49
CA ASN A 238 -0.99 -18.05 2.49
C ASN A 238 -1.33 -17.33 1.17
N PRO A 239 -0.37 -17.08 0.28
CA PRO A 239 -0.65 -16.61 -1.07
C PRO A 239 -1.43 -17.68 -1.86
N VAL A 240 -2.35 -17.24 -2.74
CA VAL A 240 -3.23 -18.13 -3.51
C VAL A 240 -3.12 -17.83 -5.01
N LEU A 241 -3.60 -18.72 -5.86
CA LEU A 241 -3.79 -18.42 -7.27
C LEU A 241 -5.05 -17.57 -7.49
N MET A 242 -5.11 -16.78 -8.56
CA MET A 242 -6.28 -15.98 -8.91
C MET A 242 -7.52 -16.84 -9.08
N LYS A 243 -7.40 -18.06 -9.62
CA LYS A 243 -8.50 -19.02 -9.73
C LYS A 243 -9.07 -19.36 -8.35
N GLU A 244 -8.22 -19.67 -7.38
CA GLU A 244 -8.61 -19.97 -6.00
C GLU A 244 -9.23 -18.74 -5.31
N PHE A 245 -8.64 -17.56 -5.50
CA PHE A 245 -9.19 -16.31 -5.01
C PHE A 245 -10.61 -16.08 -5.52
N SER A 246 -10.81 -16.24 -6.82
CA SER A 246 -12.10 -16.06 -7.48
C SER A 246 -13.14 -17.09 -6.98
N GLN A 247 -12.76 -18.36 -6.83
CA GLN A 247 -13.62 -19.41 -6.28
C GLN A 247 -14.04 -19.10 -4.84
N THR A 248 -13.09 -18.70 -4.00
CA THR A 248 -13.36 -18.34 -2.61
C THR A 248 -14.29 -17.13 -2.51
N LEU A 249 -14.09 -16.12 -3.36
CA LEU A 249 -14.98 -14.95 -3.42
C LEU A 249 -16.40 -15.33 -3.82
N GLY A 250 -16.57 -16.16 -4.88
CA GLY A 250 -17.88 -16.66 -5.29
C GLY A 250 -18.58 -17.44 -4.17
N LYS A 251 -17.86 -18.34 -3.49
CA LYS A 251 -18.35 -19.11 -2.35
C LYS A 251 -18.81 -18.20 -1.20
N CYS A 252 -18.00 -17.22 -0.80
CA CYS A 252 -18.35 -16.30 0.29
C CYS A 252 -19.59 -15.44 0.00
N LEU A 253 -19.86 -15.15 -1.29
CA LEU A 253 -21.01 -14.37 -1.73
C LEU A 253 -22.22 -15.23 -2.10
N ASN A 254 -22.13 -16.58 -2.07
CA ASN A 254 -23.12 -17.50 -2.62
C ASN A 254 -23.47 -17.14 -4.07
N ARG A 255 -22.46 -16.91 -4.91
CA ARG A 255 -22.61 -16.54 -6.33
C ARG A 255 -21.76 -17.45 -7.22
N PRO A 256 -22.22 -17.73 -8.46
CA PRO A 256 -21.42 -18.48 -9.42
C PRO A 256 -20.10 -17.77 -9.74
N ASN A 257 -19.10 -18.56 -10.13
CA ASN A 257 -17.75 -18.12 -10.47
C ASN A 257 -17.32 -18.70 -11.81
N LEU A 258 -18.12 -18.46 -12.86
CA LEU A 258 -18.03 -19.18 -14.12
C LEU A 258 -17.53 -18.32 -15.30
N LEU A 259 -17.59 -16.98 -15.18
CA LEU A 259 -17.34 -16.09 -16.31
C LEU A 259 -15.94 -15.45 -16.17
N PRO A 260 -14.90 -16.01 -16.81
CA PRO A 260 -13.57 -15.41 -16.75
C PRO A 260 -13.54 -14.03 -17.40
N VAL A 261 -12.80 -13.10 -16.81
CA VAL A 261 -12.53 -11.79 -17.41
C VAL A 261 -11.40 -11.96 -18.43
N PRO A 262 -11.67 -11.79 -19.75
CA PRO A 262 -10.64 -11.98 -20.76
C PRO A 262 -9.48 -10.99 -20.59
N GLY A 263 -8.24 -11.50 -20.62
CA GLY A 263 -7.05 -10.67 -20.51
C GLY A 263 -6.94 -9.59 -21.60
N ALA A 264 -7.46 -9.88 -22.80
CA ALA A 264 -7.49 -8.93 -23.90
C ALA A 264 -8.29 -7.64 -23.56
N VAL A 265 -9.43 -7.78 -22.86
CA VAL A 265 -10.23 -6.64 -22.40
C VAL A 265 -9.42 -5.75 -21.45
N LEU A 266 -8.71 -6.37 -20.51
CA LEU A 266 -7.86 -5.62 -19.56
C LEU A 266 -6.68 -4.94 -20.24
N LYS A 267 -6.10 -5.56 -21.27
CA LYS A 267 -5.03 -4.92 -22.07
C LYS A 267 -5.52 -3.70 -22.83
N ILE A 268 -6.74 -3.72 -23.34
CA ILE A 268 -7.35 -2.55 -23.99
C ILE A 268 -7.58 -1.41 -22.99
N LEU A 269 -8.12 -1.75 -21.82
CA LEU A 269 -8.47 -0.75 -20.78
C LEU A 269 -7.26 -0.15 -20.07
N LEU A 270 -6.27 -0.98 -19.72
CA LEU A 270 -5.15 -0.59 -18.86
C LEU A 270 -3.81 -0.48 -19.61
N GLY A 271 -3.75 -0.89 -20.88
CA GLY A 271 -2.50 -0.96 -21.64
C GLY A 271 -1.48 -1.87 -20.93
N ASP A 272 -0.23 -1.43 -20.83
CA ASP A 272 0.83 -2.13 -20.07
C ASP A 272 0.46 -2.35 -18.60
N GLY A 273 -0.41 -1.52 -18.03
CA GLY A 273 -0.91 -1.65 -16.66
C GLY A 273 -1.74 -2.92 -16.41
N ALA A 274 -2.20 -3.58 -17.47
CA ALA A 274 -2.89 -4.87 -17.37
C ALA A 274 -2.02 -5.96 -16.71
N LYS A 275 -0.69 -5.85 -16.82
CA LYS A 275 0.25 -6.76 -16.15
C LYS A 275 0.03 -6.83 -14.63
N VAL A 276 -0.36 -5.73 -13.99
CA VAL A 276 -0.63 -5.66 -12.54
C VAL A 276 -1.71 -6.66 -12.10
N VAL A 277 -2.64 -6.98 -12.99
CA VAL A 277 -3.79 -7.86 -12.69
C VAL A 277 -3.72 -9.21 -13.41
N LEU A 278 -2.98 -9.29 -14.52
CA LEU A 278 -2.83 -10.52 -15.33
C LEU A 278 -1.62 -11.36 -14.93
N GLU A 279 -0.67 -10.77 -14.25
CA GLU A 279 0.55 -11.41 -13.81
C GLU A 279 0.66 -11.28 -12.29
N GLY A 280 1.50 -12.09 -11.67
CA GLY A 280 1.67 -12.07 -10.23
C GLY A 280 2.90 -12.84 -9.78
N GLN A 281 3.14 -12.84 -8.49
CA GLN A 281 4.26 -13.52 -7.86
C GLN A 281 3.86 -14.10 -6.50
N LYS A 282 4.41 -15.27 -6.17
CA LYS A 282 4.24 -15.89 -4.86
C LYS A 282 5.23 -15.26 -3.89
N VAL A 283 4.75 -14.40 -3.01
CA VAL A 283 5.55 -13.71 -2.00
C VAL A 283 5.14 -14.18 -0.61
N ILE A 284 6.12 -14.52 0.20
CA ILE A 284 5.97 -14.82 1.63
C ILE A 284 6.89 -13.92 2.43
N SER A 285 6.63 -13.77 3.72
CA SER A 285 7.58 -13.09 4.61
C SER A 285 8.41 -14.09 5.38
N SER A 286 9.72 -13.93 5.35
CA SER A 286 10.65 -14.68 6.19
C SER A 286 10.81 -14.05 7.58
N LYS A 287 10.45 -12.77 7.74
CA LYS A 287 10.71 -11.97 8.94
C LYS A 287 9.52 -11.86 9.90
N ILE A 288 8.29 -12.00 9.40
CA ILE A 288 7.06 -11.91 10.22
C ILE A 288 6.30 -13.22 10.29
N LYS A 289 7.00 -14.37 10.19
CA LYS A 289 6.38 -15.72 10.23
C LYS A 289 5.51 -15.95 11.46
N ASN A 290 5.91 -15.43 12.61
CA ASN A 290 5.21 -15.61 13.88
C ASN A 290 4.27 -14.43 14.22
N TYR A 291 4.00 -13.55 13.27
CA TYR A 291 3.02 -12.49 13.46
C TYR A 291 1.61 -13.09 13.58
N ASN A 292 0.86 -12.66 14.57
CA ASN A 292 -0.51 -13.13 14.77
C ASN A 292 -1.49 -12.37 13.90
N PHE A 293 -1.60 -12.79 12.64
CA PHE A 293 -2.58 -12.22 11.70
C PHE A 293 -4.00 -12.45 12.19
N LYS A 294 -4.83 -11.41 12.16
CA LYS A 294 -6.27 -11.53 12.41
C LYS A 294 -6.95 -12.32 11.29
N TYR A 295 -6.47 -12.16 10.06
CA TYR A 295 -7.00 -12.81 8.86
C TYR A 295 -5.90 -13.57 8.10
N PRO A 296 -5.39 -14.69 8.63
CA PRO A 296 -4.32 -15.46 7.97
C PRO A 296 -4.83 -16.27 6.77
N LEU A 297 -6.14 -16.56 6.69
CA LEU A 297 -6.79 -17.36 5.65
C LEU A 297 -7.67 -16.48 4.76
N LEU A 298 -7.58 -16.68 3.45
CA LEU A 298 -8.31 -15.90 2.46
C LEU A 298 -9.82 -15.90 2.68
N GLU A 299 -10.42 -17.06 2.98
CA GLU A 299 -11.86 -17.18 3.21
C GLU A 299 -12.32 -16.29 4.37
N LYS A 300 -11.58 -16.26 5.48
CA LYS A 300 -11.86 -15.39 6.63
C LYS A 300 -11.72 -13.91 6.28
N ALA A 301 -10.69 -13.56 5.51
CA ALA A 301 -10.45 -12.19 5.06
C ALA A 301 -11.59 -11.69 4.15
N ILE A 302 -11.96 -12.46 3.14
CA ILE A 302 -13.06 -12.12 2.23
C ILE A 302 -14.40 -12.05 2.98
N TYR A 303 -14.67 -13.01 3.85
CA TYR A 303 -15.91 -13.02 4.64
C TYR A 303 -16.03 -11.78 5.52
N ALA A 304 -14.96 -11.41 6.23
CA ALA A 304 -14.92 -10.18 7.04
C ALA A 304 -15.17 -8.92 6.20
N SER A 305 -14.55 -8.83 5.02
CA SER A 305 -14.72 -7.70 4.10
C SER A 305 -16.11 -7.64 3.43
N THR A 306 -16.87 -8.73 3.38
CA THR A 306 -18.12 -8.77 2.58
C THR A 306 -19.40 -8.74 3.40
N LYS A 307 -19.36 -9.13 4.68
CA LYS A 307 -20.55 -9.23 5.55
C LYS A 307 -20.76 -8.05 6.51
N ASN A 308 -19.80 -7.12 6.62
CA ASN A 308 -19.96 -5.90 7.44
C ASN A 308 -20.50 -4.71 6.62
#